data_598446284319f2f4825c3b784f7b04b8
#
_entry.id   598446284319f2f4825c3b784f7b04b8
#
_cell.length_a   1.000
_cell.length_b   1.000
_cell.length_c   1.000
_cell.angle_alpha   90.00
_cell.angle_beta   90.00
_cell.angle_gamma   90.00
#
_symmetry.space_group_name_H-M   'P 1'
#
loop_
_entity.id
_entity.type
_entity.pdbx_description
1 polymer ?
#
loop_
_entity_poly.entity_id
_entity_poly.type
_entity_poly.pdbx_seq_one_letter_code
_entity_poly.pdbx_strand_id
1 'polypeptide(L)'
;MVSLDSSVALISSSDAPVFPAPVLDRLDRAEIWCREHGQRLTETRRQVLGLILSDVKPSGAYDLLAKLRATHANAAPPTVYRALDFLLETGLIHRIERLSAFVGCTHAIDCGHGCDHAQWGVHRAQFLICRGCGKARELEQDSVAVVLLEAARAVGFQPESATIEIEGLCAVCQRKDKAADSDQA
;
A
#
# COMPACT_ATOMS: atom_id res chain seq x y z
N MET A 1 -9.79 -44.15 -43.34
CA MET A 1 -8.84 -44.06 -42.23
C MET A 1 -8.40 -42.61 -42.18
N VAL A 2 -9.01 -41.83 -41.31
CA VAL A 2 -8.72 -40.42 -41.16
C VAL A 2 -8.41 -40.22 -39.69
N SER A 3 -7.13 -39.97 -39.36
CA SER A 3 -6.67 -39.62 -38.05
C SER A 3 -7.03 -38.16 -37.75
N LEU A 4 -7.85 -37.93 -36.76
CA LEU A 4 -8.12 -36.64 -36.17
C LEU A 4 -7.05 -36.38 -35.08
N ASP A 5 -6.10 -35.53 -35.41
CA ASP A 5 -5.13 -35.00 -34.47
C ASP A 5 -5.76 -33.76 -33.78
N SER A 6 -6.23 -33.97 -32.58
CA SER A 6 -6.78 -32.91 -31.73
C SER A 6 -5.68 -32.33 -30.86
N SER A 7 -4.87 -31.46 -31.49
CA SER A 7 -3.96 -30.59 -30.70
C SER A 7 -4.78 -29.53 -29.97
N VAL A 8 -5.20 -29.87 -28.74
CA VAL A 8 -5.68 -28.86 -27.80
C VAL A 8 -4.49 -28.02 -27.35
N ALA A 9 -4.39 -26.83 -27.94
CA ALA A 9 -3.44 -25.82 -27.48
C ALA A 9 -3.77 -25.48 -26.05
N LEU A 10 -2.94 -25.92 -25.12
CA LEU A 10 -2.92 -25.44 -23.74
C LEU A 10 -2.53 -23.96 -23.77
N ILE A 11 -3.52 -23.08 -23.62
CA ILE A 11 -3.29 -21.66 -23.37
C ILE A 11 -2.67 -21.58 -21.98
N SER A 12 -1.36 -21.44 -21.93
CA SER A 12 -0.61 -21.15 -20.71
C SER A 12 -1.01 -19.74 -20.25
N SER A 13 -1.81 -19.64 -19.21
CA SER A 13 -2.16 -18.40 -18.54
C SER A 13 -1.01 -17.94 -17.65
N SER A 14 0.05 -17.37 -18.23
CA SER A 14 1.21 -16.85 -17.50
C SER A 14 1.53 -15.41 -17.87
N ASP A 15 0.54 -14.52 -17.82
CA ASP A 15 0.74 -13.07 -17.90
C ASP A 15 0.48 -12.37 -16.56
N ALA A 16 0.77 -13.03 -15.43
CA ALA A 16 0.79 -12.36 -14.13
C ALA A 16 2.01 -11.41 -14.07
N PRO A 17 1.87 -10.20 -13.54
CA PRO A 17 3.00 -9.29 -13.39
C PRO A 17 4.08 -9.95 -12.54
N VAL A 18 5.31 -9.98 -13.07
CA VAL A 18 6.46 -10.50 -12.32
C VAL A 18 6.92 -9.41 -11.37
N PHE A 19 6.68 -9.60 -10.09
CA PHE A 19 7.14 -8.69 -9.05
C PHE A 19 8.58 -9.01 -8.61
N PRO A 20 9.36 -8.00 -8.15
CA PRO A 20 10.68 -8.25 -7.56
C PRO A 20 10.59 -9.18 -6.33
N ALA A 21 11.65 -9.96 -6.09
CA ALA A 21 11.69 -10.93 -4.99
C ALA A 21 11.29 -10.34 -3.61
N PRO A 22 11.70 -9.13 -3.20
CA PRO A 22 11.25 -8.54 -1.94
C PRO A 22 9.75 -8.27 -1.89
N VAL A 23 9.12 -7.95 -3.03
CA VAL A 23 7.68 -7.75 -3.12
C VAL A 23 6.95 -9.09 -3.05
N LEU A 24 7.46 -10.12 -3.71
CA LEU A 24 6.89 -11.47 -3.66
C LEU A 24 6.89 -12.00 -2.23
N ASP A 25 7.98 -11.87 -1.48
CA ASP A 25 8.06 -12.27 -0.08
C ASP A 25 7.00 -11.56 0.80
N ARG A 26 6.79 -10.25 0.58
CA ARG A 26 5.75 -9.50 1.28
C ARG A 26 4.35 -9.96 0.89
N LEU A 27 4.10 -10.28 -0.38
CA LEU A 27 2.83 -10.81 -0.86
C LEU A 27 2.52 -12.18 -0.26
N ASP A 28 3.52 -13.06 -0.13
CA ASP A 28 3.36 -14.39 0.47
C ASP A 28 3.04 -14.27 1.96
N ARG A 29 3.70 -13.36 2.68
CA ARG A 29 3.38 -13.05 4.08
C ARG A 29 1.98 -12.47 4.24
N ALA A 30 1.56 -11.56 3.36
CA ALA A 30 0.22 -11.01 3.37
C ALA A 30 -0.85 -12.08 3.12
N GLU A 31 -0.58 -13.06 2.26
CA GLU A 31 -1.48 -14.18 2.00
C GLU A 31 -1.62 -15.10 3.21
N ILE A 32 -0.50 -15.41 3.88
CA ILE A 32 -0.48 -16.19 5.13
C ILE A 32 -1.30 -15.46 6.19
N TRP A 33 -1.03 -14.17 6.40
CA TRP A 33 -1.75 -13.34 7.36
C TRP A 33 -3.27 -13.32 7.10
N CYS A 34 -3.70 -13.09 5.85
CA CYS A 34 -5.10 -13.12 5.47
C CYS A 34 -5.76 -14.46 5.83
N ARG A 35 -5.10 -15.58 5.51
CA ARG A 35 -5.60 -16.93 5.78
C ARG A 35 -5.78 -17.18 7.28
N GLU A 36 -4.81 -16.76 8.10
CA GLU A 36 -4.86 -16.89 9.56
C GLU A 36 -6.00 -16.09 10.20
N HIS A 37 -6.39 -14.97 9.56
CA HIS A 37 -7.49 -14.10 10.00
C HIS A 37 -8.83 -14.41 9.30
N GLY A 38 -8.96 -15.57 8.64
CA GLY A 38 -10.20 -15.96 7.96
C GLY A 38 -10.54 -15.14 6.73
N GLN A 39 -9.55 -14.40 6.19
CA GLN A 39 -9.66 -13.57 5.00
C GLN A 39 -9.04 -14.27 3.78
N ARG A 40 -9.43 -13.83 2.58
CA ARG A 40 -8.88 -14.37 1.35
C ARG A 40 -8.24 -13.27 0.50
N LEU A 41 -6.91 -13.38 0.31
CA LEU A 41 -6.18 -12.57 -0.65
C LEU A 41 -6.37 -13.19 -2.05
N THR A 42 -7.40 -12.76 -2.80
CA THR A 42 -7.64 -13.23 -4.16
C THR A 42 -6.53 -12.75 -5.11
N GLU A 43 -6.41 -13.38 -6.29
CA GLU A 43 -5.39 -13.03 -7.28
C GLU A 43 -5.41 -11.52 -7.62
N THR A 44 -6.59 -10.96 -7.89
CA THR A 44 -6.71 -9.52 -8.17
C THR A 44 -6.25 -8.65 -6.99
N ARG A 45 -6.59 -9.01 -5.75
CA ARG A 45 -6.15 -8.28 -4.54
C ARG A 45 -4.64 -8.38 -4.36
N ARG A 46 -4.09 -9.57 -4.58
CA ARG A 46 -2.65 -9.83 -4.54
C ARG A 46 -1.91 -8.97 -5.58
N GLN A 47 -2.43 -8.87 -6.78
CA GLN A 47 -1.84 -8.05 -7.84
C GLN A 47 -1.91 -6.56 -7.53
N VAL A 48 -3.05 -6.04 -7.07
CA VAL A 48 -3.18 -4.64 -6.66
C VAL A 48 -2.22 -4.33 -5.51
N LEU A 49 -2.10 -5.21 -4.51
CA LEU A 49 -1.13 -5.08 -3.43
C LEU A 49 0.31 -5.07 -3.98
N GLY A 50 0.65 -5.99 -4.88
CA GLY A 50 1.97 -6.07 -5.50
C GLY A 50 2.34 -4.80 -6.27
N LEU A 51 1.39 -4.21 -7.00
CA LEU A 51 1.60 -2.92 -7.68
C LEU A 51 1.90 -1.80 -6.69
N ILE A 52 1.13 -1.71 -5.59
CA ILE A 52 1.37 -0.70 -4.54
C ILE A 52 2.73 -0.90 -3.88
N LEU A 53 3.10 -2.14 -3.56
CA LEU A 53 4.37 -2.47 -2.91
C LEU A 53 5.60 -2.26 -3.83
N SER A 54 5.40 -2.29 -5.15
CA SER A 54 6.45 -2.05 -6.14
C SER A 54 6.71 -0.57 -6.38
N ASP A 55 5.77 0.29 -6.06
CA ASP A 55 5.89 1.72 -6.30
C ASP A 55 6.71 2.41 -5.20
N VAL A 56 7.60 3.29 -5.62
CA VAL A 56 8.42 4.12 -4.71
C VAL A 56 7.62 5.32 -4.16
N LYS A 57 6.53 5.66 -4.84
CA LYS A 57 5.62 6.77 -4.49
C LYS A 57 4.23 6.20 -4.22
N PRO A 58 3.41 6.93 -3.45
CA PRO A 58 1.99 6.58 -3.32
C PRO A 58 1.31 6.48 -4.69
N SER A 59 0.50 5.45 -4.87
CA SER A 59 -0.18 5.16 -6.15
C SER A 59 -1.64 5.52 -6.09
N GLY A 60 -2.12 6.32 -7.03
CA GLY A 60 -3.54 6.63 -7.20
C GLY A 60 -4.35 5.42 -7.74
N ALA A 61 -5.65 5.38 -7.47
CA ALA A 61 -6.52 4.29 -7.93
C ALA A 61 -6.53 4.16 -9.47
N TYR A 62 -6.47 5.28 -10.20
CA TYR A 62 -6.42 5.28 -11.66
C TYR A 62 -5.09 4.79 -12.21
N ASP A 63 -3.97 5.11 -11.55
CA ASP A 63 -2.65 4.61 -11.92
C ASP A 63 -2.59 3.09 -11.72
N LEU A 64 -3.13 2.59 -10.60
CA LEU A 64 -3.26 1.17 -10.33
C LEU A 64 -4.14 0.46 -11.36
N LEU A 65 -5.26 1.08 -11.77
CA LEU A 65 -6.11 0.54 -12.82
C LEU A 65 -5.37 0.45 -14.16
N ALA A 66 -4.63 1.50 -14.53
CA ALA A 66 -3.84 1.50 -15.77
C ALA A 66 -2.79 0.39 -15.77
N LYS A 67 -2.07 0.20 -14.66
CA LYS A 67 -1.10 -0.87 -14.49
C LYS A 67 -1.74 -2.26 -14.49
N LEU A 68 -2.88 -2.42 -13.80
CA LEU A 68 -3.60 -3.69 -13.74
C LEU A 68 -4.10 -4.12 -15.13
N ARG A 69 -4.50 -3.17 -15.97
CA ARG A 69 -4.95 -3.45 -17.35
C ARG A 69 -3.86 -4.01 -18.26
N ALA A 70 -2.61 -3.82 -17.94
CA ALA A 70 -1.50 -4.43 -18.69
C ALA A 70 -1.54 -5.97 -18.63
N THR A 71 -2.07 -6.53 -17.54
CA THR A 71 -2.20 -7.99 -17.33
C THR A 71 -3.66 -8.46 -17.34
N HIS A 72 -4.60 -7.57 -17.02
CA HIS A 72 -6.04 -7.83 -17.00
C HIS A 72 -6.75 -6.79 -17.85
N ALA A 73 -6.76 -7.00 -19.17
CA ALA A 73 -7.32 -6.05 -20.15
C ALA A 73 -8.76 -5.60 -19.81
N ASN A 74 -9.55 -6.48 -19.20
CA ASN A 74 -10.94 -6.21 -18.81
C ASN A 74 -11.09 -5.61 -17.39
N ALA A 75 -9.98 -5.22 -16.71
CA ALA A 75 -10.08 -4.61 -15.40
C ALA A 75 -10.86 -3.28 -15.47
N ALA A 76 -11.87 -3.18 -14.62
CA ALA A 76 -12.75 -2.01 -14.52
C ALA A 76 -12.51 -1.26 -13.19
N PRO A 77 -12.84 0.04 -13.09
CA PRO A 77 -12.68 0.78 -11.86
C PRO A 77 -13.23 0.09 -10.61
N PRO A 78 -14.45 -0.50 -10.62
CA PRO A 78 -14.98 -1.21 -9.45
C PRO A 78 -14.09 -2.37 -8.98
N THR A 79 -13.35 -3.01 -9.88
CA THR A 79 -12.43 -4.10 -9.54
C THR A 79 -11.28 -3.61 -8.67
N VAL A 80 -10.68 -2.47 -9.03
CA VAL A 80 -9.59 -1.86 -8.25
C VAL A 80 -10.12 -1.33 -6.92
N TYR A 81 -11.24 -0.62 -6.91
CA TYR A 81 -11.80 -0.08 -5.66
C TYR A 81 -12.16 -1.17 -4.66
N ARG A 82 -12.79 -2.28 -5.08
CA ARG A 82 -13.06 -3.42 -4.19
C ARG A 82 -11.78 -4.08 -3.65
N ALA A 83 -10.71 -4.09 -4.43
CA ALA A 83 -9.42 -4.58 -3.96
C ALA A 83 -8.81 -3.62 -2.93
N LEU A 84 -8.85 -2.30 -3.20
CA LEU A 84 -8.37 -1.26 -2.29
C LEU A 84 -9.14 -1.25 -0.97
N ASP A 85 -10.47 -1.32 -1.02
CA ASP A 85 -11.32 -1.38 0.18
C ASP A 85 -10.92 -2.56 1.07
N PHE A 86 -10.80 -3.76 0.49
CA PHE A 86 -10.33 -4.94 1.22
C PHE A 86 -8.94 -4.77 1.82
N LEU A 87 -8.00 -4.22 1.06
CA LEU A 87 -6.61 -4.02 1.53
C LEU A 87 -6.52 -2.96 2.64
N LEU A 88 -7.38 -1.95 2.61
CA LEU A 88 -7.53 -0.96 3.69
C LEU A 88 -8.14 -1.60 4.95
N GLU A 89 -9.26 -2.34 4.81
CA GLU A 89 -9.94 -3.04 5.90
C GLU A 89 -9.03 -4.05 6.60
N THR A 90 -8.16 -4.71 5.84
CA THR A 90 -7.18 -5.66 6.39
C THR A 90 -5.90 -4.99 6.90
N GLY A 91 -5.75 -3.67 6.76
CA GLY A 91 -4.58 -2.93 7.20
C GLY A 91 -3.31 -3.21 6.39
N LEU A 92 -3.41 -3.89 5.24
CA LEU A 92 -2.26 -4.20 4.37
C LEU A 92 -1.75 -2.97 3.61
N ILE A 93 -2.59 -1.95 3.47
CA ILE A 93 -2.25 -0.66 2.86
C ILE A 93 -2.82 0.49 3.68
N HIS A 94 -2.27 1.68 3.48
CA HIS A 94 -2.80 2.94 3.99
C HIS A 94 -3.19 3.85 2.84
N ARG A 95 -4.21 4.67 3.08
CA ARG A 95 -4.55 5.79 2.21
C ARG A 95 -3.90 7.06 2.75
N ILE A 96 -3.23 7.79 1.87
CA ILE A 96 -2.77 9.15 2.12
C ILE A 96 -3.83 10.08 1.56
N GLU A 97 -4.59 10.72 2.46
CA GLU A 97 -5.77 11.51 2.08
C GLU A 97 -5.39 12.70 1.20
N ARG A 98 -4.34 13.42 1.59
CA ARG A 98 -3.83 14.57 0.86
C ARG A 98 -3.45 14.28 -0.59
N LEU A 99 -2.99 13.07 -0.89
CA LEU A 99 -2.60 12.64 -2.23
C LEU A 99 -3.69 11.84 -2.94
N SER A 100 -4.76 11.46 -2.24
CA SER A 100 -5.75 10.49 -2.72
C SER A 100 -5.09 9.23 -3.29
N ALA A 101 -4.04 8.74 -2.62
CA ALA A 101 -3.18 7.67 -3.08
C ALA A 101 -2.92 6.66 -1.96
N PHE A 102 -2.39 5.51 -2.33
CA PHE A 102 -2.21 4.35 -1.46
C PHE A 102 -0.75 3.97 -1.33
N VAL A 103 -0.36 3.49 -0.15
CA VAL A 103 0.97 2.94 0.17
C VAL A 103 0.81 1.63 0.93
N GLY A 104 1.79 0.73 0.79
CA GLY A 104 1.80 -0.50 1.58
C GLY A 104 2.10 -0.21 3.04
N CYS A 105 1.42 -0.92 3.95
CA CYS A 105 1.74 -0.89 5.37
C CYS A 105 3.06 -1.61 5.63
N THR A 106 4.01 -0.97 6.31
CA THR A 106 5.28 -1.60 6.69
C THR A 106 5.08 -2.57 7.87
N HIS A 107 4.17 -2.27 8.79
CA HIS A 107 3.97 -3.07 9.99
C HIS A 107 3.16 -4.36 9.76
N ALA A 108 2.05 -4.30 9.01
CA ALA A 108 1.17 -5.47 8.84
C ALA A 108 1.86 -6.66 8.16
N ILE A 109 2.87 -6.38 7.31
CA ILE A 109 3.53 -7.39 6.50
C ILE A 109 4.91 -7.76 7.06
N ASP A 110 5.59 -6.84 7.75
CA ASP A 110 6.98 -7.02 8.20
C ASP A 110 7.08 -7.41 9.69
N CYS A 111 6.05 -7.14 10.51
CA CYS A 111 5.99 -7.60 11.90
C CYS A 111 5.57 -9.07 11.95
N GLY A 112 6.54 -9.99 12.03
CA GLY A 112 6.26 -11.39 12.35
C GLY A 112 5.60 -11.51 13.72
N HIS A 113 4.34 -11.92 13.77
CA HIS A 113 3.59 -12.45 14.95
C HIS A 113 3.53 -11.60 16.24
N GLY A 114 3.97 -10.34 16.27
CA GLY A 114 4.07 -9.57 17.51
C GLY A 114 3.33 -8.23 17.57
N CYS A 115 2.79 -7.76 16.47
CA CYS A 115 1.98 -6.55 16.50
C CYS A 115 0.57 -6.92 16.97
N ASP A 116 0.30 -6.68 18.22
CA ASP A 116 -0.99 -6.91 18.87
C ASP A 116 -2.03 -5.89 18.35
N HIS A 117 -2.43 -6.08 17.07
CA HIS A 117 -3.48 -5.28 16.42
C HIS A 117 -4.83 -5.37 17.15
N ALA A 118 -5.00 -6.40 18.01
CA ALA A 118 -6.22 -6.64 18.77
C ALA A 118 -6.34 -5.75 20.01
N GLN A 119 -5.22 -5.28 20.58
CA GLN A 119 -5.27 -4.57 21.87
C GLN A 119 -5.53 -3.06 21.74
N TRP A 120 -5.30 -2.44 20.55
CA TRP A 120 -5.44 -0.99 20.38
C TRP A 120 -6.39 -0.55 19.27
N GLY A 121 -6.99 -1.46 18.51
CA GLY A 121 -8.09 -1.20 17.54
C GLY A 121 -7.87 -0.12 16.47
N VAL A 122 -6.77 0.62 16.55
CA VAL A 122 -6.51 1.80 15.71
C VAL A 122 -5.10 1.71 15.17
N HIS A 123 -4.98 1.34 13.92
CA HIS A 123 -3.71 1.46 13.21
C HIS A 123 -3.36 2.96 13.07
N ARG A 124 -2.26 3.38 13.68
CA ARG A 124 -1.87 4.79 13.79
C ARG A 124 -0.88 5.12 12.69
N ALA A 125 -1.38 5.27 11.48
CA ALA A 125 -0.53 5.60 10.35
C ALA A 125 -0.02 7.05 10.45
N GLN A 126 1.28 7.23 10.37
CA GLN A 126 1.95 8.53 10.39
C GLN A 126 2.84 8.63 9.15
N PHE A 127 2.65 9.64 8.32
CA PHE A 127 3.36 9.79 7.06
C PHE A 127 4.13 11.08 6.96
N LEU A 128 5.38 10.99 6.51
CA LEU A 128 6.18 12.11 6.03
C LEU A 128 6.06 12.17 4.51
N ILE A 129 5.47 13.25 3.98
CA ILE A 129 5.21 13.43 2.55
C ILE A 129 6.15 14.49 2.00
N CYS A 130 6.98 14.11 1.04
CA CYS A 130 7.91 15.05 0.40
C CYS A 130 7.26 15.75 -0.79
N ARG A 131 7.01 17.07 -0.70
CA ARG A 131 6.47 17.86 -1.81
C ARG A 131 7.41 17.96 -3.03
N GLY A 132 8.74 17.81 -2.82
CA GLY A 132 9.71 17.91 -3.90
C GLY A 132 9.83 16.67 -4.78
N CYS A 133 9.69 15.46 -4.22
CA CYS A 133 9.81 14.21 -4.99
C CYS A 133 8.56 13.33 -4.95
N GLY A 134 7.52 13.70 -4.18
CA GLY A 134 6.27 12.95 -4.07
C GLY A 134 6.39 11.63 -3.30
N LYS A 135 7.53 11.33 -2.66
CA LYS A 135 7.68 10.14 -1.84
C LYS A 135 6.98 10.33 -0.51
N ALA A 136 6.33 9.29 -0.04
CA ALA A 136 5.84 9.18 1.32
C ALA A 136 6.63 8.11 2.08
N ARG A 137 6.80 8.33 3.38
CA ARG A 137 7.45 7.39 4.28
C ARG A 137 6.62 7.29 5.55
N GLU A 138 6.31 6.08 5.95
CA GLU A 138 5.69 5.82 7.25
C GLU A 138 6.69 6.10 8.37
N LEU A 139 6.24 6.76 9.42
CA LEU A 139 7.02 7.08 10.61
C LEU A 139 6.64 6.09 11.72
N GLU A 140 7.61 5.31 12.14
CA GLU A 140 7.46 4.31 13.20
C GLU A 140 7.69 4.94 14.58
N GLN A 141 6.79 5.85 14.98
CA GLN A 141 6.87 6.48 16.30
C GLN A 141 5.50 6.58 16.96
N ASP A 142 5.23 5.67 17.89
CA ASP A 142 3.95 5.63 18.61
C ASP A 142 3.71 6.83 19.53
N SER A 143 4.77 7.48 20.01
CA SER A 143 4.69 8.56 21.00
C SER A 143 3.83 9.74 20.55
N VAL A 144 3.88 10.13 19.27
CA VAL A 144 3.11 11.27 18.75
C VAL A 144 1.61 10.94 18.72
N ALA A 145 1.26 9.75 18.23
CA ALA A 145 -0.12 9.31 18.21
C ALA A 145 -0.71 9.16 19.62
N VAL A 146 0.07 8.65 20.57
CA VAL A 146 -0.35 8.56 21.99
C VAL A 146 -0.73 9.92 22.54
N VAL A 147 0.12 10.94 22.39
CA VAL A 147 -0.14 12.29 22.87
C VAL A 147 -1.42 12.88 22.29
N LEU A 148 -1.66 12.71 20.97
CA LEU A 148 -2.86 13.20 20.32
C LEU A 148 -4.13 12.49 20.81
N LEU A 149 -4.06 11.17 21.02
CA LEU A 149 -5.19 10.40 21.54
C LEU A 149 -5.51 10.75 23.00
N GLU A 150 -4.50 10.98 23.81
CA GLU A 150 -4.68 11.46 25.20
C GLU A 150 -5.30 12.85 25.24
N ALA A 151 -4.84 13.76 24.40
CA ALA A 151 -5.42 15.09 24.27
C ALA A 151 -6.89 15.05 23.83
N ALA A 152 -7.24 14.17 22.89
CA ALA A 152 -8.62 13.96 22.46
C ALA A 152 -9.50 13.44 23.60
N ARG A 153 -9.01 12.45 24.35
CA ARG A 153 -9.73 11.89 25.52
C ARG A 153 -9.93 12.92 26.62
N ALA A 154 -8.94 13.79 26.85
CA ALA A 154 -9.02 14.84 27.88
C ALA A 154 -10.16 15.83 27.63
N VAL A 155 -10.60 16.01 26.37
CA VAL A 155 -11.77 16.85 26.04
C VAL A 155 -13.07 16.03 25.85
N GLY A 156 -13.07 14.78 26.30
CA GLY A 156 -14.25 13.89 26.23
C GLY A 156 -14.50 13.25 24.85
N PHE A 157 -13.52 13.33 23.93
CA PHE A 157 -13.62 12.68 22.61
C PHE A 157 -13.12 11.25 22.66
N GLN A 158 -13.85 10.32 22.07
CA GLN A 158 -13.43 8.92 21.94
C GLN A 158 -12.89 8.69 20.53
N PRO A 159 -11.56 8.67 20.32
CA PRO A 159 -10.99 8.48 18.99
C PRO A 159 -11.13 7.02 18.53
N GLU A 160 -11.56 6.80 17.29
CA GLU A 160 -11.68 5.50 16.65
C GLU A 160 -10.54 5.24 15.68
N SER A 161 -10.00 6.28 15.04
CA SER A 161 -8.86 6.21 14.15
C SER A 161 -8.03 7.49 14.21
N ALA A 162 -6.75 7.40 13.87
CA ALA A 162 -5.88 8.56 13.75
C ALA A 162 -4.91 8.37 12.59
N THR A 163 -4.85 9.36 11.70
CA THR A 163 -3.85 9.45 10.63
C THR A 163 -3.14 10.79 10.74
N ILE A 164 -1.83 10.80 10.69
CA ILE A 164 -1.01 12.00 10.75
C ILE A 164 -0.24 12.13 9.44
N GLU A 165 -0.44 13.23 8.74
CA GLU A 165 0.27 13.54 7.50
C GLU A 165 1.09 14.81 7.68
N ILE A 166 2.41 14.71 7.55
CA ILE A 166 3.35 15.81 7.66
C ILE A 166 3.97 16.06 6.30
N GLU A 167 3.72 17.24 5.72
CA GLU A 167 4.28 17.65 4.46
C GLU A 167 5.56 18.48 4.65
N GLY A 168 6.57 18.21 3.82
CA GLY A 168 7.83 18.95 3.86
C GLY A 168 8.76 18.55 2.73
N LEU A 169 10.05 18.72 2.91
CA LEU A 169 11.09 18.29 1.98
C LEU A 169 11.95 17.21 2.63
N CYS A 170 12.15 16.11 1.94
CA CYS A 170 13.12 15.11 2.38
C CYS A 170 14.56 15.65 2.26
N ALA A 171 15.50 15.02 2.97
CA ALA A 171 16.90 15.47 3.00
C ALA A 171 17.55 15.61 1.61
N VAL A 172 17.14 14.77 0.64
CA VAL A 172 17.64 14.86 -0.75
C VAL A 172 17.10 16.12 -1.45
N CYS A 173 15.80 16.41 -1.30
CA CYS A 173 15.18 17.58 -1.92
C CYS A 173 15.63 18.87 -1.25
N GLN A 174 15.85 18.89 0.06
CA GLN A 174 16.41 20.04 0.76
C GLN A 174 17.81 20.43 0.24
N ARG A 175 18.65 19.42 -0.06
CA ARG A 175 19.98 19.70 -0.64
C ARG A 175 19.90 20.27 -2.04
N LYS A 176 18.94 19.82 -2.86
CA LYS A 176 18.71 20.33 -4.22
C LYS A 176 18.22 21.78 -4.21
N ASP A 177 17.28 22.10 -3.31
CA ASP A 177 16.79 23.48 -3.16
C ASP A 177 17.90 24.43 -2.76
N LYS A 178 18.73 24.05 -1.78
CA LYS A 178 19.88 24.88 -1.35
C LYS A 178 20.93 25.09 -2.44
N ALA A 179 21.16 24.07 -3.28
CA ALA A 179 22.08 24.19 -4.40
C ALA A 179 21.53 25.14 -5.49
N ALA A 180 20.21 25.12 -5.73
CA ALA A 180 19.57 26.02 -6.69
C ALA A 180 19.60 27.50 -6.23
N ASP A 181 19.44 27.77 -4.92
CA ASP A 181 19.52 29.11 -4.36
C ASP A 181 20.94 29.68 -4.40
N SER A 182 21.96 28.82 -4.27
CA SER A 182 23.38 29.27 -4.34
C SER A 182 23.90 29.59 -5.74
N ASP A 183 23.25 29.06 -6.79
CA ASP A 183 23.58 29.37 -8.20
C ASP A 183 22.91 30.68 -8.70
N GLN A 184 22.00 31.27 -7.92
CA GLN A 184 21.31 32.53 -8.27
C GLN A 184 21.82 33.76 -7.49
N ALA A 185 22.79 33.59 -6.60
CA ALA A 185 23.42 34.65 -5.81
C ALA A 185 24.79 35.01 -6.35
#